data_a6942aed402dfc360dea08fed258fda3
#
_entry.id   a6942aed402dfc360dea08fed258fda3
#
_cell.length_a   1.000
_cell.length_b   1.000
_cell.length_c   1.000
_cell.angle_alpha   90.00
_cell.angle_beta   90.00
_cell.angle_gamma   90.00
#
_symmetry.space_group_name_H-M   'P 1'
#
loop_
_entity.id
_entity.type
_entity.pdbx_description
1 polymer ?
#
loop_
_entity_poly.entity_id
_entity_poly.type
_entity_poly.pdbx_seq_one_letter_code
_entity_poly.pdbx_strand_id
1 'polypeptide(L)'
;MTRPAVRLAAAVLLGLAAPAAAQDDADRQMFIDANLLATYYHELGHALIDVAQAPVLGREEDAADALSTLLIHEIWEPESATDMLRATAAAWLWSDAEAAEEGLEPAYWDVHSLDLQRYYTQVCLFYGADPEARAELAQELELPEERAEGCEAEYALAADSWDAMLAGLTEGGEGRLVLLPSTADQGGDAGETADLAGYIALIAEEVADFNRDYQLPVDVEVAFESCGEANAFYDPETRRISLCTEYIDYMGALWDAN
;
A
#
# COMPACT_ATOMS: atom_id res chain seq x y z
N MET A 1 9.81 -65.89 25.48
CA MET A 1 9.12 -65.06 24.54
C MET A 1 9.67 -63.62 24.64
N THR A 2 10.67 -63.35 23.84
CA THR A 2 11.36 -62.02 23.82
C THR A 2 10.72 -61.13 22.79
N ARG A 3 10.20 -59.92 23.20
CA ARG A 3 9.66 -58.91 22.33
C ARG A 3 10.78 -58.08 21.67
N PRO A 4 10.74 -57.81 20.38
CA PRO A 4 11.71 -56.91 19.75
C PRO A 4 11.42 -55.46 20.08
N ALA A 5 12.47 -54.73 20.45
CA ALA A 5 12.42 -53.25 20.64
C ALA A 5 12.39 -52.55 19.29
N VAL A 6 11.32 -51.77 19.07
CA VAL A 6 11.21 -50.87 17.93
C VAL A 6 12.04 -49.61 18.22
N ARG A 7 13.12 -49.41 17.48
CA ARG A 7 13.89 -48.15 17.48
C ARG A 7 13.17 -47.14 16.59
N LEU A 8 12.54 -46.15 17.20
CA LEU A 8 12.10 -44.93 16.47
C LEU A 8 13.37 -44.15 16.09
N ALA A 9 13.66 -44.06 14.81
CA ALA A 9 14.61 -43.09 14.28
C ALA A 9 13.92 -41.71 14.24
N ALA A 10 14.37 -40.79 15.10
CA ALA A 10 13.98 -39.41 15.02
C ALA A 10 14.65 -38.79 13.78
N ALA A 11 13.86 -38.50 12.75
CA ALA A 11 14.32 -37.69 11.62
C ALA A 11 14.46 -36.26 12.10
N VAL A 12 15.69 -35.78 12.25
CA VAL A 12 16.00 -34.36 12.45
C VAL A 12 15.77 -33.69 11.12
N LEU A 13 14.64 -32.98 10.99
CA LEU A 13 14.41 -32.02 9.91
C LEU A 13 15.37 -30.86 10.16
N LEU A 14 16.50 -30.84 9.47
CA LEU A 14 17.33 -29.65 9.29
C LEU A 14 16.53 -28.70 8.43
N GLY A 15 15.87 -27.74 9.06
CA GLY A 15 15.35 -26.55 8.36
C GLY A 15 16.53 -25.84 7.72
N LEU A 16 16.59 -25.87 6.40
CA LEU A 16 17.56 -25.09 5.65
C LEU A 16 17.10 -23.64 5.78
N ALA A 17 17.80 -22.85 6.61
CA ALA A 17 17.65 -21.40 6.56
C ALA A 17 18.04 -20.92 5.15
N ALA A 18 17.22 -20.06 4.56
CA ALA A 18 17.57 -19.42 3.31
C ALA A 18 18.90 -18.65 3.48
N PRO A 19 19.74 -18.56 2.45
CA PRO A 19 20.92 -17.72 2.52
C PRO A 19 20.51 -16.26 2.77
N ALA A 20 21.30 -15.52 3.56
CA ALA A 20 20.98 -14.13 3.95
C ALA A 20 20.67 -13.22 2.76
N ALA A 21 21.39 -13.37 1.63
CA ALA A 21 21.12 -12.62 0.41
C ALA A 21 19.71 -12.90 -0.18
N ALA A 22 19.19 -14.12 -0.10
CA ALA A 22 17.85 -14.43 -0.58
C ALA A 22 16.76 -13.91 0.36
N GLN A 23 17.06 -13.68 1.62
CA GLN A 23 16.17 -13.02 2.57
C GLN A 23 16.12 -11.52 2.28
N ASP A 24 17.25 -10.87 2.06
CA ASP A 24 17.37 -9.47 1.71
C ASP A 24 16.63 -9.14 0.40
N ASP A 25 16.78 -9.97 -0.62
CA ASP A 25 16.03 -9.84 -1.89
C ASP A 25 14.50 -9.96 -1.68
N ALA A 26 14.07 -10.87 -0.78
CA ALA A 26 12.65 -11.05 -0.48
C ALA A 26 12.07 -9.87 0.33
N ASP A 27 12.83 -9.34 1.28
CA ASP A 27 12.43 -8.19 2.09
C ASP A 27 12.36 -6.92 1.22
N ARG A 28 13.31 -6.75 0.29
CA ARG A 28 13.28 -5.70 -0.72
C ARG A 28 12.05 -5.78 -1.61
N GLN A 29 11.73 -6.96 -2.12
CA GLN A 29 10.55 -7.15 -2.97
C GLN A 29 9.27 -6.85 -2.19
N MET A 30 9.14 -7.34 -0.96
CA MET A 30 8.01 -7.05 -0.08
C MET A 30 7.86 -5.54 0.17
N PHE A 31 8.95 -4.82 0.37
CA PHE A 31 8.93 -3.36 0.53
C PHE A 31 8.38 -2.66 -0.71
N ILE A 32 8.83 -3.05 -1.91
CA ILE A 32 8.34 -2.47 -3.18
C ILE A 32 6.86 -2.80 -3.38
N ASP A 33 6.47 -4.07 -3.21
CA ASP A 33 5.09 -4.53 -3.37
C ASP A 33 4.13 -3.80 -2.43
N ALA A 34 4.50 -3.65 -1.15
CA ALA A 34 3.69 -2.97 -0.15
C ALA A 34 3.48 -1.49 -0.49
N ASN A 35 4.53 -0.80 -0.93
CA ASN A 35 4.44 0.61 -1.30
C ASN A 35 3.67 0.80 -2.60
N LEU A 36 3.83 -0.07 -3.60
CA LEU A 36 3.04 -0.05 -4.83
C LEU A 36 1.54 -0.25 -4.54
N LEU A 37 1.20 -1.22 -3.69
CA LEU A 37 -0.18 -1.47 -3.27
C LEU A 37 -0.76 -0.28 -2.51
N ALA A 38 -0.03 0.25 -1.54
CA ALA A 38 -0.47 1.41 -0.77
C ALA A 38 -0.74 2.63 -1.67
N THR A 39 0.15 2.86 -2.64
CA THR A 39 0.00 3.93 -3.63
C THR A 39 -1.18 3.66 -4.56
N TYR A 40 -1.36 2.44 -5.04
CA TYR A 40 -2.53 2.07 -5.83
C TYR A 40 -3.84 2.30 -5.05
N TYR A 41 -3.90 1.95 -3.76
CA TYR A 41 -5.07 2.19 -2.93
C TYR A 41 -5.33 3.68 -2.68
N HIS A 42 -4.28 4.49 -2.59
CA HIS A 42 -4.38 5.94 -2.52
C HIS A 42 -5.02 6.51 -3.80
N GLU A 43 -4.51 6.15 -4.97
CA GLU A 43 -5.07 6.60 -6.26
C GLU A 43 -6.48 6.05 -6.50
N LEU A 44 -6.77 4.84 -6.02
CA LEU A 44 -8.13 4.31 -5.99
C LEU A 44 -9.04 5.19 -5.13
N GLY A 45 -8.55 5.73 -4.02
CA GLY A 45 -9.27 6.68 -3.18
C GLY A 45 -9.75 7.91 -3.96
N HIS A 46 -8.87 8.54 -4.72
CA HIS A 46 -9.21 9.66 -5.60
C HIS A 46 -10.25 9.26 -6.65
N ALA A 47 -10.03 8.13 -7.29
CA ALA A 47 -10.97 7.62 -8.30
C ALA A 47 -12.38 7.39 -7.72
N LEU A 48 -12.47 6.79 -6.53
CA LEU A 48 -13.73 6.52 -5.86
C LEU A 48 -14.44 7.81 -5.42
N ILE A 49 -13.71 8.79 -4.89
CA ILE A 49 -14.24 10.11 -4.53
C ILE A 49 -14.85 10.79 -5.76
N ASP A 50 -14.13 10.80 -6.88
CA ASP A 50 -14.58 11.42 -8.12
C ASP A 50 -15.82 10.70 -8.70
N VAL A 51 -15.75 9.40 -8.96
CA VAL A 51 -16.84 8.69 -9.65
C VAL A 51 -18.10 8.56 -8.79
N ALA A 52 -17.96 8.52 -7.45
CA ALA A 52 -19.09 8.52 -6.53
C ALA A 52 -19.58 9.94 -6.21
N GLN A 53 -18.87 10.98 -6.64
CA GLN A 53 -19.15 12.40 -6.29
C GLN A 53 -19.23 12.56 -4.76
N ALA A 54 -18.30 11.92 -4.04
CA ALA A 54 -18.30 11.92 -2.59
C ALA A 54 -17.90 13.30 -2.03
N PRO A 55 -18.60 13.83 -1.01
CA PRO A 55 -18.20 15.09 -0.40
C PRO A 55 -17.01 14.90 0.54
N VAL A 56 -15.90 15.54 0.24
CA VAL A 56 -14.72 15.59 1.12
C VAL A 56 -14.66 16.95 1.78
N LEU A 57 -14.62 17.00 3.12
CA LEU A 57 -14.60 18.24 3.90
C LEU A 57 -13.21 18.73 4.28
N GLY A 58 -12.18 17.95 3.95
CA GLY A 58 -10.78 18.24 4.24
C GLY A 58 -9.93 18.21 2.98
N ARG A 59 -8.68 17.82 3.15
CA ARG A 59 -7.82 17.50 2.03
C ARG A 59 -8.23 16.16 1.45
N GLU A 60 -8.37 16.09 0.15
CA GLU A 60 -8.68 14.84 -0.54
C GLU A 60 -7.54 13.83 -0.41
N GLU A 61 -6.31 14.32 -0.41
CA GLU A 61 -5.09 13.55 -0.16
C GLU A 61 -5.11 12.80 1.17
N ASP A 62 -5.51 13.49 2.26
CA ASP A 62 -5.62 12.86 3.58
C ASP A 62 -6.73 11.78 3.61
N ALA A 63 -7.81 11.97 2.82
CA ALA A 63 -8.86 10.97 2.68
C ALA A 63 -8.39 9.75 1.89
N ALA A 64 -7.63 9.95 0.81
CA ALA A 64 -7.04 8.88 0.01
C ALA A 64 -6.00 8.07 0.81
N ASP A 65 -5.14 8.74 1.58
CA ASP A 65 -4.20 8.09 2.52
C ASP A 65 -4.92 7.25 3.58
N ALA A 66 -6.05 7.77 4.09
CA ALA A 66 -6.85 7.02 5.05
C ALA A 66 -7.41 5.74 4.42
N LEU A 67 -7.96 5.80 3.19
CA LEU A 67 -8.44 4.61 2.48
C LEU A 67 -7.33 3.59 2.30
N SER A 68 -6.16 4.02 1.83
CA SER A 68 -5.01 3.13 1.65
C SER A 68 -4.71 2.34 2.93
N THR A 69 -4.66 3.03 4.07
CA THR A 69 -4.41 2.40 5.37
C THR A 69 -5.53 1.45 5.80
N LEU A 70 -6.79 1.83 5.56
CA LEU A 70 -7.97 1.00 5.86
C LEU A 70 -7.95 -0.28 5.02
N LEU A 71 -7.68 -0.19 3.71
CA LEU A 71 -7.64 -1.36 2.83
C LEU A 71 -6.50 -2.31 3.21
N ILE A 72 -5.32 -1.81 3.58
CA ILE A 72 -4.24 -2.64 4.12
C ILE A 72 -4.72 -3.40 5.36
N HIS A 73 -5.46 -2.75 6.26
CA HIS A 73 -5.97 -3.41 7.46
C HIS A 73 -7.06 -4.44 7.16
N GLU A 74 -8.01 -4.11 6.28
CA GLU A 74 -9.24 -4.89 6.08
C GLU A 74 -9.07 -6.08 5.12
N ILE A 75 -8.20 -5.94 4.11
CA ILE A 75 -8.06 -6.94 3.04
C ILE A 75 -7.01 -7.99 3.40
N TRP A 76 -5.93 -7.58 4.07
CA TRP A 76 -4.77 -8.44 4.28
C TRP A 76 -4.82 -9.17 5.63
N GLU A 77 -4.28 -10.38 5.64
CA GLU A 77 -4.11 -11.13 6.90
C GLU A 77 -3.28 -10.29 7.90
N PRO A 78 -3.56 -10.35 9.21
CA PRO A 78 -2.98 -9.44 10.20
C PRO A 78 -1.45 -9.35 10.19
N GLU A 79 -0.75 -10.46 9.92
CA GLU A 79 0.71 -10.49 9.81
C GLU A 79 1.19 -9.72 8.57
N SER A 80 0.61 -10.03 7.41
CA SER A 80 0.92 -9.34 6.15
C SER A 80 0.58 -7.85 6.21
N ALA A 81 -0.57 -7.48 6.76
CA ALA A 81 -0.97 -6.09 6.96
C ALA A 81 0.04 -5.33 7.84
N THR A 82 0.57 -5.99 8.87
CA THR A 82 1.58 -5.41 9.77
C THR A 82 2.91 -5.19 9.05
N ASP A 83 3.33 -6.14 8.22
CA ASP A 83 4.56 -6.03 7.44
C ASP A 83 4.43 -4.96 6.34
N MET A 84 3.28 -4.87 5.68
CA MET A 84 2.96 -3.78 4.74
C MET A 84 3.01 -2.41 5.43
N LEU A 85 2.42 -2.30 6.63
CA LEU A 85 2.50 -1.04 7.38
C LEU A 85 3.94 -0.65 7.71
N ARG A 86 4.77 -1.58 8.16
CA ARG A 86 6.19 -1.31 8.41
C ARG A 86 6.89 -0.79 7.17
N ALA A 87 6.67 -1.44 6.03
CA ALA A 87 7.27 -1.07 4.76
C ALA A 87 6.84 0.34 4.31
N THR A 88 5.56 0.65 4.37
CA THR A 88 5.02 1.95 3.95
C THR A 88 5.39 3.07 4.93
N ALA A 89 5.41 2.78 6.22
CA ALA A 89 5.90 3.71 7.24
C ALA A 89 7.39 4.00 7.07
N ALA A 90 8.21 2.98 6.78
CA ALA A 90 9.64 3.18 6.50
C ALA A 90 9.85 4.08 5.27
N ALA A 91 9.06 3.90 4.21
CA ALA A 91 9.17 4.75 3.01
C ALA A 91 8.93 6.23 3.33
N TRP A 92 7.94 6.59 4.14
CA TRP A 92 7.73 7.99 4.57
C TRP A 92 8.90 8.55 5.37
N LEU A 93 9.46 7.77 6.30
CA LEU A 93 10.62 8.20 7.08
C LEU A 93 11.86 8.39 6.23
N TRP A 94 12.10 7.50 5.28
CA TRP A 94 13.26 7.56 4.40
C TRP A 94 13.13 8.69 3.38
N SER A 95 11.93 8.92 2.82
CA SER A 95 11.66 10.07 1.94
C SER A 95 11.85 11.41 2.66
N ASP A 96 11.37 11.55 3.91
CA ASP A 96 11.60 12.75 4.71
C ASP A 96 13.09 12.98 4.97
N ALA A 97 13.84 11.91 5.29
CA ALA A 97 15.29 11.98 5.50
C ALA A 97 16.05 12.35 4.21
N GLU A 98 15.71 11.75 3.07
CA GLU A 98 16.28 12.08 1.77
C GLU A 98 16.05 13.56 1.42
N ALA A 99 14.81 14.05 1.57
CA ALA A 99 14.48 15.46 1.34
C ALA A 99 15.30 16.40 2.25
N ALA A 100 15.49 16.02 3.52
CA ALA A 100 16.29 16.79 4.46
C ALA A 100 17.79 16.79 4.08
N GLU A 101 18.35 15.67 3.61
CA GLU A 101 19.72 15.57 3.12
C GLU A 101 19.96 16.42 1.87
N GLU A 102 18.98 16.49 0.98
CA GLU A 102 18.99 17.36 -0.20
C GLU A 102 18.78 18.84 0.14
N GLY A 103 18.45 19.16 1.38
CA GLY A 103 18.20 20.51 1.86
C GLY A 103 16.91 21.12 1.33
N LEU A 104 15.93 20.29 1.03
CA LEU A 104 14.60 20.74 0.62
C LEU A 104 13.81 21.27 1.81
N GLU A 105 13.18 22.42 1.62
CA GLU A 105 12.34 23.02 2.66
C GLU A 105 10.92 22.44 2.57
N PRO A 106 10.26 22.12 3.70
CA PRO A 106 8.91 21.58 3.70
C PRO A 106 7.91 22.47 2.98
N ALA A 107 7.15 21.91 2.05
CA ALA A 107 6.14 22.63 1.27
C ALA A 107 4.80 22.70 2.03
N TYR A 108 4.71 23.53 3.06
CA TYR A 108 3.51 23.66 3.92
C TYR A 108 2.23 24.08 3.17
N TRP A 109 2.36 24.54 1.94
CA TRP A 109 1.28 24.97 1.05
C TRP A 109 0.83 23.86 0.08
N ASP A 110 1.48 22.72 0.09
CA ASP A 110 1.17 21.59 -0.78
C ASP A 110 -0.22 20.99 -0.44
N VAL A 111 -0.82 20.33 -1.42
CA VAL A 111 -2.08 19.60 -1.23
C VAL A 111 -1.88 18.36 -0.37
N HIS A 112 -0.69 17.74 -0.45
CA HIS A 112 -0.31 16.63 0.41
C HIS A 112 0.12 17.10 1.80
N SER A 113 -0.11 16.27 2.78
CA SER A 113 0.51 16.40 4.09
C SER A 113 2.00 16.07 4.01
N LEU A 114 2.82 16.60 4.91
CA LEU A 114 4.25 16.28 4.97
C LEU A 114 4.46 14.80 5.27
N ASP A 115 5.55 14.22 4.82
CA ASP A 115 5.86 12.79 4.96
C ASP A 115 5.75 12.31 6.42
N LEU A 116 6.29 13.05 7.38
CA LEU A 116 6.13 12.74 8.80
C LEU A 116 4.67 12.86 9.30
N GLN A 117 3.86 13.72 8.72
CA GLN A 117 2.44 13.79 9.06
C GLN A 117 1.70 12.57 8.50
N ARG A 118 2.00 12.17 7.26
CA ARG A 118 1.47 10.96 6.62
C ARG A 118 1.89 9.71 7.41
N TYR A 119 3.17 9.62 7.80
CA TYR A 119 3.69 8.57 8.68
C TYR A 119 2.85 8.42 9.96
N TYR A 120 2.74 9.48 10.75
CA TYR A 120 2.02 9.40 12.04
C TYR A 120 0.51 9.18 11.85
N THR A 121 -0.08 9.67 10.79
CA THR A 121 -1.49 9.42 10.48
C THR A 121 -1.72 7.97 10.12
N GLN A 122 -0.90 7.39 9.26
CA GLN A 122 -0.96 5.99 8.88
C GLN A 122 -0.78 5.05 10.09
N VAL A 123 0.27 5.27 10.87
CA VAL A 123 0.53 4.47 12.08
C VAL A 123 -0.62 4.58 13.08
N CYS A 124 -1.18 5.78 13.27
CA CYS A 124 -2.29 6.01 14.16
C CYS A 124 -3.57 5.31 13.70
N LEU A 125 -3.95 5.43 12.42
CA LEU A 125 -5.13 4.75 11.88
C LEU A 125 -4.99 3.23 12.01
N PHE A 126 -3.82 2.69 11.64
CA PHE A 126 -3.59 1.26 11.74
C PHE A 126 -3.60 0.77 13.20
N TYR A 127 -2.95 1.49 14.12
CA TYR A 127 -3.02 1.19 15.56
C TYR A 127 -4.45 1.28 16.08
N GLY A 128 -5.19 2.32 15.69
CA GLY A 128 -6.55 2.58 16.14
C GLY A 128 -7.55 1.49 15.77
N ALA A 129 -7.29 0.71 14.72
CA ALA A 129 -8.12 -0.42 14.30
C ALA A 129 -8.12 -1.57 15.32
N ASP A 130 -6.99 -1.82 16.00
CA ASP A 130 -6.86 -2.82 17.06
C ASP A 130 -5.75 -2.42 18.05
N PRO A 131 -6.02 -1.49 18.98
CA PRO A 131 -5.00 -0.99 19.90
C PRO A 131 -4.40 -2.07 20.81
N GLU A 132 -5.17 -3.10 21.17
CA GLU A 132 -4.68 -4.17 22.04
C GLU A 132 -3.67 -5.06 21.31
N ALA A 133 -3.99 -5.50 20.10
CA ALA A 133 -3.10 -6.34 19.31
C ALA A 133 -1.86 -5.60 18.78
N ARG A 134 -1.96 -4.27 18.60
CA ARG A 134 -0.94 -3.44 17.95
C ARG A 134 -0.15 -2.52 18.89
N ALA A 135 -0.26 -2.73 20.20
CA ALA A 135 0.45 -1.92 21.19
C ALA A 135 1.99 -2.00 21.04
N GLU A 136 2.53 -3.19 20.75
CA GLU A 136 3.97 -3.38 20.53
C GLU A 136 4.42 -2.72 19.20
N LEU A 137 3.64 -2.82 18.15
CA LEU A 137 3.91 -2.17 16.87
C LEU A 137 3.91 -0.64 17.00
N ALA A 138 2.95 -0.07 17.72
CA ALA A 138 2.90 1.37 17.97
C ALA A 138 4.13 1.88 18.72
N GLN A 139 4.67 1.10 19.65
CA GLN A 139 5.92 1.42 20.35
C GLN A 139 7.14 1.28 19.41
N GLU A 140 7.19 0.22 18.61
CA GLU A 140 8.22 -0.01 17.60
C GLU A 140 8.30 1.16 16.60
N LEU A 141 7.14 1.65 16.15
CA LEU A 141 7.00 2.75 15.21
C LEU A 141 6.92 4.12 15.91
N GLU A 142 7.35 4.22 17.16
CA GLU A 142 7.50 5.46 17.92
C GLU A 142 6.25 6.37 17.92
N LEU A 143 5.02 5.76 17.90
CA LEU A 143 3.78 6.53 18.02
C LEU A 143 3.72 7.18 19.40
N PRO A 144 3.68 8.53 19.52
CA PRO A 144 3.61 9.19 20.81
C PRO A 144 2.33 8.81 21.59
N GLU A 145 2.43 8.59 22.91
CA GLU A 145 1.28 8.25 23.75
C GLU A 145 0.15 9.29 23.63
N GLU A 146 0.50 10.58 23.57
CA GLU A 146 -0.47 11.67 23.37
C GLU A 146 -1.20 11.56 22.04
N ARG A 147 -0.52 11.08 20.98
CA ARG A 147 -1.14 10.84 19.66
C ARG A 147 -2.02 9.60 19.68
N ALA A 148 -1.58 8.54 20.33
CA ALA A 148 -2.27 7.25 20.41
C ALA A 148 -3.65 7.35 21.07
N GLU A 149 -3.87 8.30 22.03
CA GLU A 149 -5.14 8.50 22.72
C GLU A 149 -6.33 8.76 21.78
N GLY A 150 -6.08 9.35 20.60
CA GLY A 150 -7.11 9.69 19.62
C GLY A 150 -7.33 8.64 18.51
N CYS A 151 -6.41 7.71 18.34
CA CYS A 151 -6.32 6.88 17.14
C CYS A 151 -7.52 5.94 16.91
N GLU A 152 -8.08 5.36 17.98
CA GLU A 152 -9.28 4.51 17.86
C GLU A 152 -10.49 5.31 17.34
N ALA A 153 -10.67 6.53 17.81
CA ALA A 153 -11.76 7.38 17.35
C ALA A 153 -11.54 7.89 15.91
N GLU A 154 -10.29 8.16 15.53
CA GLU A 154 -9.94 8.57 14.16
C GLU A 154 -10.13 7.42 13.18
N TYR A 155 -9.67 6.21 13.54
CA TYR A 155 -9.93 5.02 12.74
C TYR A 155 -11.43 4.80 12.54
N ALA A 156 -12.22 4.80 13.61
CA ALA A 156 -13.65 4.58 13.53
C ALA A 156 -14.34 5.62 12.61
N LEU A 157 -13.95 6.89 12.71
CA LEU A 157 -14.49 7.95 11.85
C LEU A 157 -14.13 7.75 10.37
N ALA A 158 -12.87 7.39 10.09
CA ALA A 158 -12.40 7.13 8.73
C ALA A 158 -13.10 5.90 8.13
N ALA A 159 -13.16 4.79 8.90
CA ALA A 159 -13.82 3.56 8.48
C ALA A 159 -15.32 3.78 8.21
N ASP A 160 -16.05 4.38 9.16
CA ASP A 160 -17.48 4.69 8.98
C ASP A 160 -17.74 5.57 7.74
N SER A 161 -16.84 6.52 7.44
CA SER A 161 -16.96 7.41 6.29
C SER A 161 -16.75 6.68 4.97
N TRP A 162 -15.71 5.85 4.88
CA TRP A 162 -15.40 5.06 3.70
C TRP A 162 -16.42 3.94 3.48
N ASP A 163 -16.86 3.26 4.55
CA ASP A 163 -17.92 2.25 4.48
C ASP A 163 -19.23 2.82 3.94
N ALA A 164 -19.62 4.01 4.39
CA ALA A 164 -20.82 4.68 3.90
C ALA A 164 -20.72 5.03 2.41
N MET A 165 -19.53 5.42 1.93
CA MET A 165 -19.28 5.72 0.52
C MET A 165 -19.25 4.44 -0.32
N LEU A 166 -18.52 3.40 0.12
CA LEU A 166 -18.41 2.12 -0.58
C LEU A 166 -19.77 1.38 -0.64
N ALA A 167 -20.58 1.46 0.40
CA ALA A 167 -21.93 0.88 0.40
C ALA A 167 -22.79 1.45 -0.74
N GLY A 168 -22.58 2.70 -1.13
CA GLY A 168 -23.24 3.33 -2.29
C GLY A 168 -22.83 2.76 -3.64
N LEU A 169 -21.66 2.12 -3.72
CA LEU A 169 -21.09 1.53 -4.96
C LEU A 169 -21.56 0.09 -5.21
N THR A 170 -22.24 -0.55 -4.26
CA THR A 170 -22.74 -1.93 -4.40
C THR A 170 -24.07 -2.01 -5.15
N GLU A 171 -24.74 -0.88 -5.40
CA GLU A 171 -26.09 -0.85 -6.00
C GLU A 171 -26.10 -0.08 -7.33
N GLY A 172 -26.13 -0.82 -8.44
CA GLY A 172 -26.63 -0.30 -9.73
C GLY A 172 -25.64 0.43 -10.61
N GLY A 173 -24.33 0.32 -10.40
CA GLY A 173 -23.32 0.75 -11.37
C GLY A 173 -23.18 -0.23 -12.54
N GLU A 174 -22.78 0.26 -13.70
CA GLU A 174 -22.41 -0.57 -14.87
C GLU A 174 -20.89 -0.57 -15.13
N GLY A 175 -20.15 0.29 -14.42
CA GLY A 175 -18.72 0.47 -14.53
C GLY A 175 -17.92 -0.44 -13.57
N ARG A 176 -16.63 -0.53 -13.85
CA ARG A 176 -15.67 -1.33 -13.07
C ARG A 176 -14.26 -0.77 -13.24
N LEU A 177 -13.32 -1.29 -12.46
CA LEU A 177 -11.90 -1.09 -12.71
C LEU A 177 -11.47 -1.90 -13.95
N VAL A 178 -10.71 -1.29 -14.84
CA VAL A 178 -10.24 -1.91 -16.09
C VAL A 178 -8.73 -1.77 -16.17
N LEU A 179 -8.02 -2.86 -15.88
CA LEU A 179 -6.56 -2.88 -16.06
C LEU A 179 -6.23 -2.89 -17.55
N LEU A 180 -5.51 -1.89 -18.00
CA LEU A 180 -5.08 -1.76 -19.38
C LEU A 180 -3.80 -2.56 -19.64
N PRO A 181 -3.55 -3.00 -20.90
CA PRO A 181 -2.25 -3.52 -21.28
C PRO A 181 -1.16 -2.48 -21.04
N SER A 182 -0.05 -2.87 -20.40
CA SER A 182 1.06 -1.95 -20.15
C SER A 182 1.62 -1.38 -21.47
N THR A 183 1.92 -0.09 -21.45
CA THR A 183 2.60 0.60 -22.55
C THR A 183 4.09 0.83 -22.26
N ALA A 184 4.54 0.48 -21.06
CA ALA A 184 5.92 0.68 -20.62
C ALA A 184 6.96 -0.09 -21.48
N ASP A 185 6.58 -1.24 -22.03
CA ASP A 185 7.45 -2.05 -22.91
C ASP A 185 7.74 -1.43 -24.30
N GLN A 186 7.11 -0.31 -24.64
CA GLN A 186 7.22 0.25 -25.99
C GLN A 186 8.41 1.19 -26.19
N GLY A 187 9.24 1.44 -25.17
CA GLY A 187 10.31 2.42 -25.27
C GLY A 187 11.55 2.23 -24.39
N GLY A 188 11.62 1.22 -23.53
CA GLY A 188 12.72 1.02 -22.59
C GLY A 188 13.75 -0.02 -23.04
N ASP A 189 14.97 0.10 -22.56
CA ASP A 189 16.03 -0.90 -22.71
C ASP A 189 15.62 -2.20 -22.00
N ALA A 190 15.82 -3.34 -22.66
CA ALA A 190 15.38 -4.67 -22.28
C ALA A 190 15.98 -5.23 -20.94
N GLY A 191 16.57 -4.40 -20.09
CA GLY A 191 17.18 -4.75 -18.81
C GLY A 191 16.31 -4.48 -17.56
N GLU A 192 15.30 -3.63 -17.67
CA GLU A 192 14.47 -3.17 -16.53
C GLU A 192 13.07 -3.82 -16.46
N THR A 193 12.68 -4.61 -17.46
CA THR A 193 11.33 -5.16 -17.59
C THR A 193 11.12 -6.54 -16.93
N ALA A 194 12.13 -7.11 -16.29
CA ALA A 194 12.02 -8.49 -15.78
C ALA A 194 10.97 -8.67 -14.67
N ASP A 195 10.66 -7.60 -13.92
CA ASP A 195 9.71 -7.64 -12.80
C ASP A 195 8.37 -6.97 -13.05
N LEU A 196 8.22 -6.14 -14.09
CA LEU A 196 6.96 -5.42 -14.37
C LEU A 196 5.77 -6.38 -14.50
N ALA A 197 5.98 -7.58 -15.04
CA ALA A 197 4.93 -8.59 -15.15
C ALA A 197 4.42 -9.06 -13.78
N GLY A 198 5.28 -9.10 -12.77
CA GLY A 198 4.91 -9.42 -11.37
C GLY A 198 4.04 -8.33 -10.77
N TYR A 199 4.43 -7.07 -10.91
CA TYR A 199 3.66 -5.93 -10.42
C TYR A 199 2.31 -5.78 -11.14
N ILE A 200 2.27 -6.00 -12.46
CA ILE A 200 1.01 -6.04 -13.21
C ILE A 200 0.10 -7.16 -12.69
N ALA A 201 0.63 -8.33 -12.40
CA ALA A 201 -0.15 -9.44 -11.86
C ALA A 201 -0.69 -9.12 -10.45
N LEU A 202 0.12 -8.49 -9.59
CA LEU A 202 -0.29 -8.03 -8.26
C LEU A 202 -1.48 -7.07 -8.34
N ILE A 203 -1.39 -6.03 -9.15
CA ILE A 203 -2.49 -5.08 -9.33
C ILE A 203 -3.70 -5.71 -10.05
N ALA A 204 -3.49 -6.69 -10.93
CA ALA A 204 -4.59 -7.40 -11.57
C ALA A 204 -5.43 -8.20 -10.58
N GLU A 205 -4.83 -8.76 -9.54
CA GLU A 205 -5.54 -9.44 -8.45
C GLU A 205 -6.40 -8.45 -7.67
N GLU A 206 -5.86 -7.29 -7.29
CA GLU A 206 -6.58 -6.23 -6.59
C GLU A 206 -7.76 -5.69 -7.41
N VAL A 207 -7.55 -5.44 -8.70
CA VAL A 207 -8.61 -5.03 -9.64
C VAL A 207 -9.72 -6.09 -9.74
N ALA A 208 -9.35 -7.36 -9.79
CA ALA A 208 -10.32 -8.46 -9.87
C ALA A 208 -11.10 -8.61 -8.55
N ASP A 209 -10.44 -8.43 -7.42
CA ASP A 209 -11.05 -8.54 -6.10
C ASP A 209 -12.01 -7.38 -5.85
N PHE A 210 -11.61 -6.15 -6.14
CA PHE A 210 -12.50 -4.99 -6.09
C PHE A 210 -13.74 -5.19 -6.96
N ASN A 211 -13.57 -5.60 -8.21
CA ASN A 211 -14.67 -5.82 -9.16
C ASN A 211 -15.61 -6.99 -8.80
N ARG A 212 -15.22 -7.83 -7.85
CA ARG A 212 -16.10 -8.90 -7.32
C ARG A 212 -17.14 -8.32 -6.38
N ASP A 213 -16.75 -7.35 -5.58
CA ASP A 213 -17.55 -6.85 -4.47
C ASP A 213 -18.22 -5.50 -4.77
N TYR A 214 -17.67 -4.72 -5.71
CA TYR A 214 -18.12 -3.36 -6.02
C TYR A 214 -18.40 -3.16 -7.51
N GLN A 215 -19.32 -2.24 -7.78
CA GLN A 215 -19.63 -1.75 -9.12
C GLN A 215 -19.54 -0.23 -9.14
N LEU A 216 -18.79 0.31 -10.07
CA LEU A 216 -18.61 1.75 -10.21
C LEU A 216 -19.73 2.37 -11.07
N PRO A 217 -20.03 3.66 -10.91
CA PRO A 217 -20.96 4.36 -11.82
C PRO A 217 -20.49 4.36 -13.28
N VAL A 218 -19.17 4.40 -13.49
CA VAL A 218 -18.49 4.40 -14.79
C VAL A 218 -17.21 3.59 -14.68
N ASP A 219 -16.64 3.17 -15.81
CA ASP A 219 -15.33 2.51 -15.83
C ASP A 219 -14.22 3.47 -15.37
N VAL A 220 -13.27 2.92 -14.59
CA VAL A 220 -12.01 3.56 -14.21
C VAL A 220 -10.88 2.68 -14.74
N GLU A 221 -10.02 3.28 -15.55
CA GLU A 221 -8.86 2.60 -16.11
C GLU A 221 -7.71 2.54 -15.09
N VAL A 222 -6.95 1.47 -15.10
CA VAL A 222 -5.70 1.32 -14.35
C VAL A 222 -4.60 0.97 -15.33
N ALA A 223 -3.49 1.70 -15.34
CA ALA A 223 -2.42 1.51 -16.30
C ALA A 223 -1.04 1.58 -15.64
N PHE A 224 -0.12 0.74 -16.10
CA PHE A 224 1.32 0.93 -15.90
C PHE A 224 1.90 1.64 -17.11
N GLU A 225 2.54 2.78 -16.87
CA GLU A 225 3.13 3.59 -17.94
C GLU A 225 4.39 4.30 -17.47
N SER A 226 5.27 4.69 -18.41
CA SER A 226 6.41 5.54 -18.10
C SER A 226 5.95 6.99 -18.07
N CYS A 227 6.07 7.65 -16.93
CA CYS A 227 5.64 9.04 -16.73
C CYS A 227 6.80 10.04 -16.83
N GLY A 228 8.05 9.56 -16.77
CA GLY A 228 9.25 10.39 -16.69
C GLY A 228 9.53 10.93 -15.29
N GLU A 229 8.78 10.50 -14.29
CA GLU A 229 8.95 10.84 -12.87
C GLU A 229 8.46 9.67 -12.00
N ALA A 230 9.03 9.54 -10.79
CA ALA A 230 8.61 8.55 -9.81
C ALA A 230 7.30 9.01 -9.13
N ASN A 231 6.17 8.57 -9.65
CA ASN A 231 4.85 9.02 -9.21
C ASN A 231 3.77 7.96 -9.49
N ALA A 232 2.57 8.21 -8.99
CA ALA A 232 1.31 7.67 -9.45
C ALA A 232 0.28 8.79 -9.37
N PHE A 233 -0.79 8.72 -10.14
CA PHE A 233 -1.83 9.74 -10.10
C PHE A 233 -3.15 9.23 -10.67
N TYR A 234 -4.25 9.80 -10.19
CA TYR A 234 -5.55 9.69 -10.81
C TYR A 234 -5.87 10.93 -11.64
N ASP A 235 -6.24 10.74 -12.91
CA ASP A 235 -6.71 11.81 -13.79
C ASP A 235 -8.25 11.75 -13.94
N PRO A 236 -9.00 12.71 -13.38
CA PRO A 236 -10.45 12.73 -13.45
C PRO A 236 -11.00 13.02 -14.87
N GLU A 237 -10.20 13.61 -15.78
CA GLU A 237 -10.65 13.85 -17.16
C GLU A 237 -10.72 12.55 -17.95
N THR A 238 -9.75 11.68 -17.78
CA THR A 238 -9.68 10.36 -18.42
C THR A 238 -10.22 9.24 -17.55
N ARG A 239 -10.42 9.47 -16.26
CA ARG A 239 -10.76 8.49 -15.23
C ARG A 239 -9.76 7.33 -15.22
N ARG A 240 -8.49 7.68 -15.10
CA ARG A 240 -7.39 6.73 -15.15
C ARG A 240 -6.49 6.88 -13.93
N ILE A 241 -6.18 5.75 -13.31
CA ILE A 241 -5.10 5.59 -12.37
C ILE A 241 -3.86 5.19 -13.18
N SER A 242 -2.84 6.03 -13.13
CA SER A 242 -1.53 5.79 -13.76
C SER A 242 -0.51 5.42 -12.69
N LEU A 243 0.04 4.21 -12.79
CA LEU A 243 1.13 3.73 -11.96
C LEU A 243 2.41 3.86 -12.78
N CYS A 244 3.25 4.83 -12.42
CA CYS A 244 4.48 5.11 -13.14
C CYS A 244 5.53 4.04 -12.86
N THR A 245 6.16 3.48 -13.89
CA THR A 245 7.22 2.47 -13.70
C THR A 245 8.40 3.01 -12.92
N GLU A 246 8.69 4.31 -13.04
CA GLU A 246 9.74 5.01 -12.31
C GLU A 246 9.49 5.02 -10.79
N TYR A 247 8.24 4.90 -10.33
CA TYR A 247 7.93 4.77 -8.91
C TYR A 247 8.46 3.45 -8.34
N ILE A 248 8.34 2.37 -9.09
CA ILE A 248 8.88 1.05 -8.72
C ILE A 248 10.40 1.12 -8.57
N ASP A 249 11.07 1.75 -9.54
CA ASP A 249 12.52 1.94 -9.53
C ASP A 249 12.96 2.80 -8.34
N TYR A 250 12.20 3.86 -8.04
CA TYR A 250 12.46 4.73 -6.89
C TYR A 250 12.34 3.97 -5.56
N MET A 251 11.28 3.17 -5.38
CA MET A 251 11.13 2.37 -4.16
C MET A 251 12.28 1.36 -4.00
N GLY A 252 12.73 0.75 -5.10
CA GLY A 252 13.91 -0.10 -5.09
C GLY A 252 15.17 0.65 -4.68
N ALA A 253 15.40 1.84 -5.23
CA ALA A 253 16.55 2.67 -4.90
C ALA A 253 16.50 3.18 -3.45
N LEU A 254 15.31 3.52 -2.95
CA LEU A 254 15.09 3.95 -1.57
C LEU A 254 15.44 2.83 -0.58
N TRP A 255 15.04 1.58 -0.87
CA TRP A 255 15.45 0.41 -0.09
C TRP A 255 16.96 0.22 -0.10
N ASP A 256 17.57 0.27 -1.30
CA ASP A 256 19.00 0.00 -1.47
C ASP A 256 19.89 1.07 -0.79
N ALA A 257 19.33 2.25 -0.45
CA ALA A 257 20.02 3.35 0.23
C ALA A 257 19.94 3.28 1.76
N ASN A 258 19.03 2.48 2.34
CA ASN A 258 18.74 2.40 3.79
C ASN A 258 18.91 1.00 4.36
#